data_7b9b6301a00fd3cb4234da4e1eac6dfe
#
_entry.id   7b9b6301a00fd3cb4234da4e1eac6dfe
#
_cell.length_a   1.000
_cell.length_b   1.000
_cell.length_c   1.000
_cell.angle_alpha   90.00
_cell.angle_beta   90.00
_cell.angle_gamma   90.00
#
_symmetry.space_group_name_H-M   'P 1'
#
loop_
_entity.id
_entity.type
_entity.pdbx_description
1 polymer ?
#
loop_
_entity_poly.entity_id
_entity_poly.type
_entity_poly.pdbx_seq_one_letter_code
_entity_poly.pdbx_strand_id
1 'polypeptide(L)'
;MCDSEARYKDQPKRLLHLWRHAEFGKELLKTFDQAVFLSRVHRSKDDLWWTESCLRLRDFACTREGDYDWWRLHDLDRGHFNDEQKEYFENEAVWLCARCEDVGQRNGRKLRRAAESGKELIHQINAQHRSKSAKKHSAAAFGGLRQVINVVRGCKVALTRNVAYLYGLANGTRGLLVGVVYPPGAIPGDFPEAMVVKVPEYSGPTFYHGEPKWVPILPCTSVKEGTRMTRTQFPVVPGYAMTVNKAQGLTIKEGVVIHLLGSQRFRPASKHGLPFVAFTRSESFAMTAFKNLPPWYDFVKGKDSNMLRMRNDFIERLRPMHQRTVARHSDMKRLADEDKAFNTWKIIQESKPMHMADRKERGPLMPCPCCREMGFS
;
A
#
# COMPACT_ATOMS: atom_id res chain seq x y z
N MET A 1 -7.25 4.13 39.50
CA MET A 1 -8.17 3.41 38.59
C MET A 1 -8.54 4.37 37.48
N CYS A 2 -8.22 4.05 36.27
CA CYS A 2 -8.26 5.02 35.17
C CYS A 2 -9.68 5.15 34.60
N ASP A 3 -10.13 6.38 34.31
CA ASP A 3 -11.43 6.72 33.69
C ASP A 3 -11.79 5.95 32.40
N SER A 4 -10.87 5.18 31.87
CA SER A 4 -11.05 4.35 30.68
C SER A 4 -11.95 3.14 30.94
N GLU A 5 -11.92 2.55 32.12
CA GLU A 5 -12.71 1.35 32.44
C GLU A 5 -14.21 1.67 32.56
N ALA A 6 -14.56 2.87 33.05
CA ALA A 6 -15.93 3.33 33.17
C ALA A 6 -16.62 3.50 31.80
N ARG A 7 -15.89 3.92 30.78
CA ARG A 7 -16.44 4.14 29.41
C ARG A 7 -16.83 2.86 28.67
N TYR A 8 -16.30 1.69 29.08
CA TYR A 8 -16.53 0.41 28.41
C TYR A 8 -17.45 -0.53 29.18
N LYS A 9 -17.84 -0.18 30.43
CA LYS A 9 -18.73 -1.03 31.24
C LYS A 9 -20.11 -1.24 30.61
N ASP A 10 -20.60 -0.23 29.87
CA ASP A 10 -21.89 -0.27 29.18
C ASP A 10 -21.80 -0.70 27.70
N GLN A 11 -20.63 -1.12 27.24
CA GLN A 11 -20.41 -1.54 25.87
C GLN A 11 -20.70 -3.04 25.68
N PRO A 12 -21.11 -3.48 24.47
CA PRO A 12 -21.31 -4.90 24.17
C PRO A 12 -20.11 -5.74 24.57
N LYS A 13 -20.33 -6.95 25.10
CA LYS A 13 -19.26 -7.89 25.58
C LYS A 13 -18.07 -8.05 24.61
N ARG A 14 -18.34 -7.93 23.29
CA ARG A 14 -17.31 -7.97 22.24
C ARG A 14 -16.33 -6.80 22.31
N LEU A 15 -16.80 -5.59 22.61
CA LEU A 15 -15.94 -4.40 22.70
C LEU A 15 -15.11 -4.43 23.98
N LEU A 16 -15.66 -4.95 25.07
CA LEU A 16 -14.91 -5.17 26.32
C LEU A 16 -13.77 -6.17 26.14
N HIS A 17 -13.99 -7.23 25.37
CA HIS A 17 -12.95 -8.20 25.02
C HIS A 17 -11.82 -7.56 24.22
N LEU A 18 -12.15 -6.77 23.19
CA LEU A 18 -11.14 -6.06 22.38
C LEU A 18 -10.36 -5.04 23.22
N TRP A 19 -11.03 -4.34 24.14
CA TRP A 19 -10.35 -3.43 25.07
C TRP A 19 -9.35 -4.16 25.97
N ARG A 20 -9.75 -5.29 26.57
CA ARG A 20 -8.85 -6.11 27.42
C ARG A 20 -7.61 -6.56 26.65
N HIS A 21 -7.74 -6.97 25.39
CA HIS A 21 -6.60 -7.32 24.54
C HIS A 21 -5.70 -6.11 24.26
N ALA A 22 -6.27 -4.94 24.03
CA ALA A 22 -5.49 -3.72 23.81
C ALA A 22 -4.71 -3.31 25.07
N GLU A 23 -5.32 -3.39 26.26
CA GLU A 23 -4.63 -3.12 27.53
C GLU A 23 -3.52 -4.15 27.80
N PHE A 24 -3.79 -5.44 27.59
CA PHE A 24 -2.76 -6.47 27.69
C PHE A 24 -1.58 -6.21 26.74
N GLY A 25 -1.86 -5.81 25.50
CA GLY A 25 -0.83 -5.41 24.53
C GLY A 25 0.01 -4.22 24.99
N LYS A 26 -0.59 -3.24 25.66
CA LYS A 26 0.13 -2.10 26.25
C LYS A 26 1.04 -2.54 27.40
N GLU A 27 0.57 -3.42 28.27
CA GLU A 27 1.39 -3.95 29.35
C GLU A 27 2.54 -4.79 28.80
N LEU A 28 2.29 -5.61 27.77
CA LEU A 28 3.32 -6.39 27.10
C LEU A 28 4.40 -5.47 26.50
N LEU A 29 4.02 -4.33 25.89
CA LEU A 29 4.99 -3.35 25.37
C LEU A 29 5.91 -2.78 26.45
N LYS A 30 5.50 -2.75 27.72
CA LYS A 30 6.31 -2.27 28.82
C LYS A 30 7.39 -3.28 29.26
N THR A 31 7.23 -4.55 28.90
CA THR A 31 8.19 -5.61 29.26
C THR A 31 9.42 -5.65 28.34
N PHE A 32 9.38 -4.95 27.20
CA PHE A 32 10.57 -4.86 26.35
C PHE A 32 11.64 -4.00 27.03
N ASP A 33 12.86 -4.52 27.10
CA ASP A 33 14.02 -3.88 27.71
C ASP A 33 15.06 -3.39 26.69
N GLN A 34 14.84 -3.71 25.41
CA GLN A 34 15.69 -3.32 24.29
C GLN A 34 14.90 -2.57 23.23
N ALA A 35 15.53 -1.57 22.63
CA ALA A 35 14.97 -0.81 21.52
C ALA A 35 16.05 -0.45 20.51
N VAL A 36 15.72 -0.49 19.22
CA VAL A 36 16.58 -0.03 18.13
C VAL A 36 15.79 0.90 17.25
N PHE A 37 16.32 2.11 17.03
CA PHE A 37 15.80 3.02 16.04
C PHE A 37 16.48 2.79 14.70
N LEU A 38 15.69 2.50 13.67
CA LEU A 38 16.18 2.44 12.30
C LEU A 38 16.14 3.85 11.71
N SER A 39 17.29 4.36 11.30
CA SER A 39 17.45 5.73 10.80
C SER A 39 17.54 5.80 9.27
N ARG A 40 17.99 4.72 8.60
CA ARG A 40 18.10 4.71 7.14
C ARG A 40 16.77 4.47 6.45
N VAL A 41 16.44 5.36 5.54
CA VAL A 41 15.30 5.18 4.62
C VAL A 41 15.82 4.59 3.32
N HIS A 42 15.49 3.32 3.05
CA HIS A 42 15.97 2.62 1.86
C HIS A 42 15.09 2.86 0.63
N ARG A 43 13.77 3.00 0.80
CA ARG A 43 12.82 3.05 -0.32
C ARG A 43 13.00 4.30 -1.19
N SER A 44 13.08 5.45 -0.58
CA SER A 44 13.19 6.75 -1.27
C SER A 44 14.56 7.40 -1.05
N LYS A 45 15.62 6.59 -0.92
CA LYS A 45 16.99 7.05 -0.66
C LYS A 45 17.52 8.00 -1.75
N ASP A 46 17.04 7.85 -2.97
CA ASP A 46 17.48 8.63 -4.13
C ASP A 46 16.66 9.91 -4.33
N ASP A 47 15.60 10.13 -3.53
CA ASP A 47 14.78 11.36 -3.47
C ASP A 47 14.67 11.86 -2.03
N LEU A 48 15.68 12.61 -1.60
CA LEU A 48 15.77 13.12 -0.23
C LEU A 48 14.63 14.07 0.10
N TRP A 49 14.27 14.97 -0.83
CA TRP A 49 13.16 15.90 -0.60
C TRP A 49 11.85 15.13 -0.37
N TRP A 50 11.56 14.11 -1.18
CA TRP A 50 10.36 13.26 -0.99
C TRP A 50 10.37 12.53 0.34
N THR A 51 11.52 11.97 0.71
CA THR A 51 11.72 11.32 2.01
C THR A 51 11.39 12.26 3.15
N GLU A 52 11.92 13.48 3.11
CA GLU A 52 11.73 14.53 4.11
C GLU A 52 10.28 14.99 4.18
N SER A 53 9.67 15.24 3.02
CA SER A 53 8.27 15.63 2.92
C SER A 53 7.36 14.55 3.55
N CYS A 54 7.65 13.26 3.30
CA CYS A 54 6.96 12.16 3.95
C CYS A 54 7.17 12.14 5.48
N LEU A 55 8.37 12.43 5.96
CA LEU A 55 8.65 12.47 7.40
C LEU A 55 7.93 13.66 8.08
N ARG A 56 7.95 14.84 7.46
CA ARG A 56 7.17 16.00 7.93
C ARG A 56 5.67 15.67 7.94
N LEU A 57 5.16 14.97 6.93
CA LEU A 57 3.77 14.53 6.89
C LEU A 57 3.43 13.60 8.05
N ARG A 58 4.32 12.67 8.40
CA ARG A 58 4.17 11.77 9.57
C ARG A 58 3.95 12.54 10.87
N ASP A 59 4.65 13.67 11.00
CA ASP A 59 4.70 14.45 12.23
C ASP A 59 3.74 15.67 12.20
N PHE A 60 2.91 15.79 11.15
CA PHE A 60 2.04 16.96 10.89
C PHE A 60 2.82 18.28 10.84
N ALA A 61 4.09 18.22 10.47
CA ALA A 61 5.02 19.33 10.39
C ALA A 61 5.22 19.83 8.95
N CYS A 62 4.39 19.38 7.99
CA CYS A 62 4.43 19.86 6.62
C CYS A 62 4.24 21.37 6.56
N THR A 63 4.92 22.01 5.62
CA THR A 63 4.70 23.42 5.31
C THR A 63 3.87 23.56 4.03
N ARG A 64 3.14 24.65 3.88
CA ARG A 64 2.36 24.89 2.69
C ARG A 64 3.26 25.05 1.47
N GLU A 65 4.21 25.96 1.56
CA GLU A 65 5.13 26.31 0.46
C GLU A 65 6.15 25.20 0.16
N GLY A 66 6.70 24.56 1.22
CA GLY A 66 7.73 23.53 1.07
C GLY A 66 7.21 22.14 0.67
N ASP A 67 5.93 21.84 0.93
CA ASP A 67 5.36 20.52 0.73
C ASP A 67 4.07 20.54 -0.11
N TYR A 68 3.02 21.21 0.40
CA TYR A 68 1.68 21.11 -0.17
C TYR A 68 1.58 21.71 -1.57
N ASP A 69 2.21 22.86 -1.81
CA ASP A 69 2.16 23.50 -3.12
C ASP A 69 2.90 22.65 -4.17
N TRP A 70 3.95 21.91 -3.78
CA TRP A 70 4.58 20.90 -4.63
C TRP A 70 3.66 19.73 -4.92
N TRP A 71 2.96 19.19 -3.91
CA TRP A 71 2.00 18.09 -4.14
C TRP A 71 0.89 18.51 -5.10
N ARG A 72 0.44 19.77 -5.05
CA ARG A 72 -0.56 20.32 -5.98
C ARG A 72 -0.10 20.28 -7.44
N LEU A 73 1.19 20.44 -7.70
CA LEU A 73 1.72 20.35 -9.06
C LEU A 73 1.54 18.94 -9.64
N HIS A 74 1.48 17.92 -8.79
CA HIS A 74 1.27 16.53 -9.15
C HIS A 74 -0.20 16.07 -9.03
N ASP A 75 -1.17 16.98 -8.91
CA ASP A 75 -2.60 16.63 -8.98
C ASP A 75 -3.00 16.39 -10.45
N LEU A 76 -3.61 15.23 -10.73
CA LEU A 76 -3.98 14.81 -12.09
C LEU A 76 -5.01 15.73 -12.77
N ASP A 77 -5.85 16.41 -11.97
CA ASP A 77 -6.89 17.28 -12.50
C ASP A 77 -6.43 18.73 -12.63
N ARG A 78 -5.58 19.20 -11.70
CA ARG A 78 -5.25 20.62 -11.51
C ARG A 78 -3.76 20.92 -11.54
N GLY A 79 -2.92 19.89 -11.67
CA GLY A 79 -1.47 20.00 -11.67
C GLY A 79 -0.88 20.26 -13.05
N HIS A 80 0.43 20.11 -13.15
CA HIS A 80 1.23 20.47 -14.33
C HIS A 80 1.63 19.26 -15.19
N PHE A 81 1.00 18.11 -15.02
CA PHE A 81 1.26 16.95 -15.87
C PHE A 81 0.86 17.22 -17.31
N ASN A 82 1.70 16.82 -18.26
CA ASN A 82 1.33 16.73 -19.66
C ASN A 82 0.39 15.52 -19.92
N ASP A 83 -0.11 15.37 -21.13
CA ASP A 83 -1.09 14.33 -21.45
C ASP A 83 -0.49 12.92 -21.34
N GLU A 84 0.78 12.72 -21.74
CA GLU A 84 1.49 11.44 -21.63
C GLU A 84 1.65 11.02 -20.17
N GLN A 85 2.07 11.95 -19.32
CA GLN A 85 2.20 11.69 -17.87
C GLN A 85 0.85 11.36 -17.24
N LYS A 86 -0.21 12.09 -17.59
CA LYS A 86 -1.58 11.80 -17.14
C LYS A 86 -2.01 10.41 -17.58
N GLU A 87 -1.75 10.06 -18.83
CA GLU A 87 -2.07 8.74 -19.39
C GLU A 87 -1.31 7.64 -18.64
N TYR A 88 -0.02 7.84 -18.40
CA TYR A 88 0.80 6.91 -17.61
C TYR A 88 0.20 6.67 -16.23
N PHE A 89 -0.02 7.72 -15.44
CA PHE A 89 -0.59 7.59 -14.10
C PHE A 89 -2.01 7.02 -14.11
N GLU A 90 -2.78 7.29 -15.16
CA GLU A 90 -4.12 6.74 -15.30
C GLU A 90 -4.08 5.23 -15.63
N ASN A 91 -3.14 4.76 -16.45
CA ASN A 91 -3.15 3.41 -16.99
C ASN A 91 -2.14 2.47 -16.31
N GLU A 92 -0.95 2.97 -15.95
CA GLU A 92 0.14 2.12 -15.45
C GLU A 92 0.27 2.15 -13.93
N ALA A 93 0.09 3.32 -13.31
CA ALA A 93 0.27 3.48 -11.87
C ALA A 93 -0.81 2.77 -11.04
N VAL A 94 -0.45 2.44 -9.79
CA VAL A 94 -1.37 1.86 -8.82
C VAL A 94 -2.13 2.96 -8.10
N TRP A 95 -3.45 2.85 -8.06
CA TRP A 95 -4.29 3.78 -7.32
C TRP A 95 -4.44 3.34 -5.86
N LEU A 96 -4.01 4.17 -4.94
CA LEU A 96 -4.18 4.00 -3.50
C LEU A 96 -5.39 4.77 -3.03
N CYS A 97 -6.45 4.05 -2.69
CA CYS A 97 -7.71 4.64 -2.25
C CYS A 97 -7.90 4.47 -0.74
N ALA A 98 -8.57 5.42 -0.12
CA ALA A 98 -8.90 5.33 1.30
C ALA A 98 -10.01 4.31 1.57
N ARG A 99 -10.94 4.09 0.63
CA ARG A 99 -12.13 3.24 0.78
C ARG A 99 -12.15 2.07 -0.20
N CYS A 100 -12.72 0.95 0.26
CA CYS A 100 -12.90 -0.24 -0.59
C CYS A 100 -13.85 0.02 -1.77
N GLU A 101 -14.80 0.92 -1.61
CA GLU A 101 -15.75 1.30 -2.66
C GLU A 101 -15.05 1.96 -3.84
N ASP A 102 -14.15 2.93 -3.57
CA ASP A 102 -13.37 3.63 -4.59
C ASP A 102 -12.46 2.65 -5.35
N VAL A 103 -11.86 1.69 -4.63
CA VAL A 103 -11.10 0.59 -5.22
C VAL A 103 -11.97 -0.25 -6.16
N GLY A 104 -13.19 -0.61 -5.72
CA GLY A 104 -14.13 -1.39 -6.52
C GLY A 104 -14.55 -0.67 -7.80
N GLN A 105 -14.89 0.61 -7.69
CA GLN A 105 -15.26 1.45 -8.84
C GLN A 105 -14.10 1.60 -9.83
N ARG A 106 -12.88 1.85 -9.33
CA ARG A 106 -11.70 1.99 -10.18
C ARG A 106 -11.38 0.71 -10.93
N ASN A 107 -11.27 -0.40 -10.21
CA ASN A 107 -10.99 -1.71 -10.80
C ASN A 107 -12.08 -2.11 -11.81
N GLY A 108 -13.36 -1.89 -11.49
CA GLY A 108 -14.47 -2.18 -12.41
C GLY A 108 -14.43 -1.36 -13.68
N ARG A 109 -14.11 -0.05 -13.61
CA ARG A 109 -13.94 0.80 -14.82
C ARG A 109 -12.80 0.31 -15.70
N LYS A 110 -11.66 -0.05 -15.09
CA LYS A 110 -10.50 -0.53 -15.85
C LYS A 110 -10.76 -1.89 -16.51
N LEU A 111 -11.44 -2.80 -15.82
CA LEU A 111 -11.84 -4.09 -16.41
C LEU A 111 -12.78 -3.92 -17.61
N ARG A 112 -13.79 -3.04 -17.49
CA ARG A 112 -14.69 -2.77 -18.62
C ARG A 112 -13.94 -2.19 -19.82
N ARG A 113 -13.06 -1.20 -19.61
CA ARG A 113 -12.23 -0.64 -20.69
C ARG A 113 -11.32 -1.71 -21.31
N ALA A 114 -10.70 -2.58 -20.52
CA ALA A 114 -9.88 -3.66 -21.03
C ALA A 114 -10.69 -4.68 -21.85
N ALA A 115 -11.91 -4.99 -21.43
CA ALA A 115 -12.81 -5.86 -22.19
C ALA A 115 -13.23 -5.23 -23.52
N GLU A 116 -13.62 -3.95 -23.51
CA GLU A 116 -14.05 -3.20 -24.70
C GLU A 116 -12.91 -3.07 -25.72
N SER A 117 -11.71 -2.65 -25.27
CA SER A 117 -10.55 -2.44 -26.16
C SER A 117 -10.00 -3.75 -26.74
N GLY A 118 -9.97 -4.81 -25.92
CA GLY A 118 -9.49 -6.12 -26.34
C GLY A 118 -10.54 -6.99 -26.99
N LYS A 119 -11.80 -6.58 -27.03
CA LYS A 119 -12.97 -7.41 -27.45
C LYS A 119 -13.01 -8.74 -26.70
N GLU A 120 -12.61 -8.72 -25.43
CA GLU A 120 -12.49 -9.89 -24.55
C GLU A 120 -13.68 -9.98 -23.58
N LEU A 121 -14.04 -11.18 -23.20
CA LEU A 121 -15.11 -11.39 -22.23
C LEU A 121 -14.62 -11.20 -20.79
N ILE A 122 -15.50 -10.65 -19.96
CA ILE A 122 -15.26 -10.57 -18.51
C ILE A 122 -15.60 -11.94 -17.91
N HIS A 123 -14.60 -12.65 -17.41
CA HIS A 123 -14.77 -13.88 -16.63
C HIS A 123 -15.24 -13.52 -15.22
N GLN A 124 -16.49 -13.85 -14.89
CA GLN A 124 -17.00 -13.76 -13.54
C GLN A 124 -16.85 -15.10 -12.83
N ILE A 125 -15.95 -15.19 -11.88
CA ILE A 125 -15.64 -16.44 -11.16
C ILE A 125 -16.27 -16.37 -9.76
N ASN A 126 -17.26 -17.19 -9.54
CA ASN A 126 -17.95 -17.31 -8.26
C ASN A 126 -17.23 -18.32 -7.37
N ALA A 127 -16.96 -17.95 -6.12
CA ALA A 127 -16.35 -18.86 -5.16
C ALA A 127 -17.22 -20.08 -4.89
N GLN A 128 -16.59 -21.22 -4.71
CA GLN A 128 -17.24 -22.43 -4.23
C GLN A 128 -17.33 -22.40 -2.71
N HIS A 129 -18.46 -22.86 -2.17
CA HIS A 129 -18.75 -22.86 -0.73
C HIS A 129 -19.31 -24.22 -0.31
N ARG A 130 -18.81 -24.78 0.79
CA ARG A 130 -19.39 -25.98 1.38
C ARG A 130 -20.78 -25.73 1.98
N SER A 131 -21.03 -24.50 2.44
CA SER A 131 -22.30 -24.10 3.08
C SER A 131 -22.86 -22.83 2.45
N LYS A 132 -24.17 -22.77 2.21
CA LYS A 132 -24.87 -21.55 1.73
C LYS A 132 -24.65 -20.35 2.64
N SER A 133 -24.56 -20.56 3.96
CA SER A 133 -24.30 -19.49 4.94
C SER A 133 -22.92 -18.83 4.77
N ALA A 134 -21.94 -19.54 4.22
CA ALA A 134 -20.60 -18.98 3.95
C ALA A 134 -20.64 -17.77 2.98
N LYS A 135 -21.66 -17.71 2.09
CA LYS A 135 -21.85 -16.57 1.18
C LYS A 135 -22.11 -15.25 1.90
N LYS A 136 -22.71 -15.28 3.10
CA LYS A 136 -23.04 -14.06 3.88
C LYS A 136 -21.83 -13.41 4.55
N HIS A 137 -20.67 -14.07 4.58
CA HIS A 137 -19.48 -13.57 5.25
C HIS A 137 -18.53 -12.82 4.30
N SER A 138 -17.84 -11.81 4.84
CA SER A 138 -16.86 -11.01 4.11
C SER A 138 -15.65 -11.83 3.66
N ALA A 139 -14.85 -11.27 2.74
CA ALA A 139 -13.58 -11.87 2.32
C ALA A 139 -12.60 -12.02 3.49
N ALA A 140 -12.60 -11.10 4.44
CA ALA A 140 -11.72 -11.16 5.61
C ALA A 140 -11.93 -12.43 6.45
N ALA A 141 -13.18 -12.90 6.58
CA ALA A 141 -13.49 -14.14 7.29
C ALA A 141 -12.89 -15.40 6.65
N PHE A 142 -12.45 -15.30 5.39
CA PHE A 142 -11.83 -16.40 4.63
C PHE A 142 -10.42 -16.01 4.15
N GLY A 143 -9.68 -15.24 4.96
CA GLY A 143 -8.30 -14.87 4.67
C GLY A 143 -8.12 -14.09 3.36
N GLY A 144 -9.05 -13.21 3.03
CA GLY A 144 -8.98 -12.36 1.84
C GLY A 144 -9.62 -12.92 0.57
N LEU A 145 -10.06 -14.19 0.56
CA LEU A 145 -10.71 -14.79 -0.61
C LEU A 145 -12.07 -14.13 -0.88
N ARG A 146 -12.23 -13.54 -2.06
CA ARG A 146 -13.47 -12.87 -2.46
C ARG A 146 -14.55 -13.87 -2.84
N GLN A 147 -15.81 -13.48 -2.69
CA GLN A 147 -16.94 -14.28 -3.15
C GLN A 147 -17.04 -14.31 -4.67
N VAL A 148 -16.75 -13.19 -5.31
CA VAL A 148 -16.77 -13.03 -6.77
C VAL A 148 -15.49 -12.33 -7.19
N ILE A 149 -14.85 -12.83 -8.24
CA ILE A 149 -13.72 -12.22 -8.92
C ILE A 149 -14.11 -11.98 -10.37
N ASN A 150 -13.95 -10.76 -10.83
CA ASN A 150 -14.10 -10.40 -12.24
C ASN A 150 -12.71 -10.15 -12.80
N VAL A 151 -12.37 -10.78 -13.91
CA VAL A 151 -11.09 -10.63 -14.61
C VAL A 151 -11.30 -10.67 -16.11
N VAL A 152 -10.35 -10.09 -16.84
CA VAL A 152 -10.30 -10.06 -18.31
C VAL A 152 -8.89 -10.43 -18.72
N ARG A 153 -8.72 -11.17 -19.80
CA ARG A 153 -7.39 -11.41 -20.38
C ARG A 153 -6.69 -10.09 -20.61
N GLY A 154 -5.39 -10.01 -20.27
CA GLY A 154 -4.62 -8.76 -20.33
C GLY A 154 -4.86 -7.79 -19.18
N CYS A 155 -5.73 -8.07 -18.20
CA CYS A 155 -5.89 -7.19 -17.05
C CYS A 155 -4.76 -7.33 -16.04
N LYS A 156 -4.45 -6.22 -15.36
CA LYS A 156 -3.54 -6.24 -14.20
C LYS A 156 -4.23 -6.93 -13.02
N VAL A 157 -3.51 -7.83 -12.39
CA VAL A 157 -3.96 -8.58 -11.21
C VAL A 157 -2.95 -8.48 -10.07
N ALA A 158 -3.41 -8.75 -8.85
CA ALA A 158 -2.56 -8.82 -7.67
C ALA A 158 -2.92 -10.06 -6.84
N LEU A 159 -1.90 -10.73 -6.29
CA LEU A 159 -2.08 -11.83 -5.37
C LEU A 159 -2.57 -11.30 -4.02
N THR A 160 -3.46 -12.06 -3.36
CA THR A 160 -4.00 -11.72 -2.04
C THR A 160 -3.45 -12.59 -0.91
N ARG A 161 -2.56 -13.53 -1.26
CA ARG A 161 -1.90 -14.47 -0.34
C ARG A 161 -0.49 -14.78 -0.81
N ASN A 162 0.33 -15.27 0.11
CA ASN A 162 1.60 -15.90 -0.23
C ASN A 162 1.30 -17.26 -0.86
N VAL A 163 1.63 -17.42 -2.13
CA VAL A 163 1.49 -18.66 -2.90
C VAL A 163 2.79 -19.44 -2.89
N ALA A 164 3.89 -18.75 -3.27
CA ALA A 164 5.25 -19.28 -3.23
C ALA A 164 6.22 -18.10 -3.05
N TYR A 165 6.28 -17.57 -1.83
CA TYR A 165 6.95 -16.29 -1.56
C TYR A 165 8.46 -16.34 -1.88
N LEU A 166 9.11 -17.50 -1.74
CA LEU A 166 10.52 -17.70 -2.08
C LEU A 166 10.79 -17.48 -3.57
N TYR A 167 9.78 -17.63 -4.41
CA TYR A 167 9.86 -17.43 -5.86
C TYR A 167 9.21 -16.11 -6.31
N GLY A 168 8.96 -15.18 -5.39
CA GLY A 168 8.36 -13.88 -5.71
C GLY A 168 6.82 -13.87 -5.76
N LEU A 169 6.13 -14.97 -5.41
CA LEU A 169 4.67 -15.05 -5.37
C LEU A 169 4.14 -14.78 -3.97
N ALA A 170 4.28 -13.55 -3.52
CA ALA A 170 3.84 -13.09 -2.22
C ALA A 170 2.49 -12.33 -2.29
N ASN A 171 1.88 -12.11 -1.13
CA ASN A 171 0.73 -11.21 -1.02
C ASN A 171 1.11 -9.80 -1.51
N GLY A 172 0.35 -9.27 -2.45
CA GLY A 172 0.62 -7.98 -3.08
C GLY A 172 1.43 -8.07 -4.38
N THR A 173 2.05 -9.22 -4.70
CA THR A 173 2.73 -9.42 -6.00
C THR A 173 1.75 -9.18 -7.13
N ARG A 174 2.20 -8.45 -8.14
CA ARG A 174 1.40 -8.01 -9.28
C ARG A 174 1.84 -8.71 -10.55
N GLY A 175 0.89 -8.85 -11.46
CA GLY A 175 1.13 -9.44 -12.75
C GLY A 175 0.02 -9.13 -13.75
N LEU A 176 0.17 -9.66 -14.95
CA LEU A 176 -0.79 -9.55 -16.04
C LEU A 176 -1.50 -10.89 -16.23
N LEU A 177 -2.81 -10.92 -16.26
CA LEU A 177 -3.57 -12.14 -16.55
C LEU A 177 -3.39 -12.52 -18.02
N VAL A 178 -2.78 -13.68 -18.26
CA VAL A 178 -2.56 -14.21 -19.60
C VAL A 178 -3.79 -14.99 -20.07
N GLY A 179 -4.43 -15.74 -19.17
CA GLY A 179 -5.61 -16.52 -19.48
C GLY A 179 -6.23 -17.20 -18.27
N VAL A 180 -7.43 -17.71 -18.47
CA VAL A 180 -8.18 -18.53 -17.50
C VAL A 180 -8.35 -19.91 -18.12
N VAL A 181 -7.90 -20.95 -17.42
CA VAL A 181 -7.94 -22.34 -17.87
C VAL A 181 -9.17 -22.99 -17.25
N TYR A 182 -10.00 -23.56 -18.10
CA TYR A 182 -11.19 -24.33 -17.72
C TYR A 182 -11.01 -25.82 -18.02
N PRO A 183 -11.71 -26.70 -17.32
CA PRO A 183 -11.71 -28.13 -17.66
C PRO A 183 -12.30 -28.37 -19.07
N PRO A 184 -11.90 -29.45 -19.75
CA PRO A 184 -12.49 -29.81 -21.04
C PRO A 184 -14.02 -29.93 -20.95
N GLY A 185 -14.73 -29.33 -21.90
CA GLY A 185 -16.20 -29.34 -21.92
C GLY A 185 -16.88 -28.41 -20.95
N ALA A 186 -16.15 -27.48 -20.33
CA ALA A 186 -16.71 -26.47 -19.40
C ALA A 186 -17.77 -25.60 -20.08
N ILE A 187 -18.83 -25.31 -19.36
CA ILE A 187 -19.91 -24.40 -19.76
C ILE A 187 -19.78 -23.03 -19.04
N PRO A 188 -20.45 -21.97 -19.55
CA PRO A 188 -20.46 -20.68 -18.89
C PRO A 188 -20.91 -20.77 -17.42
N GLY A 189 -20.06 -20.31 -16.49
CA GLY A 189 -20.30 -20.36 -15.04
C GLY A 189 -19.54 -21.46 -14.30
N ASP A 190 -18.90 -22.38 -15.01
CA ASP A 190 -18.04 -23.37 -14.40
C ASP A 190 -16.84 -22.72 -13.70
N PHE A 191 -16.32 -23.44 -12.71
CA PHE A 191 -15.19 -22.98 -11.93
C PHE A 191 -13.88 -23.34 -12.66
N PRO A 192 -12.97 -22.35 -12.90
CA PRO A 192 -11.72 -22.63 -13.60
C PRO A 192 -10.77 -23.52 -12.80
N GLU A 193 -9.88 -24.23 -13.50
CA GLU A 193 -8.78 -24.99 -12.88
C GLU A 193 -7.59 -24.11 -12.51
N ALA A 194 -7.26 -23.12 -13.35
CA ALA A 194 -6.13 -22.24 -13.13
C ALA A 194 -6.35 -20.85 -13.75
N MET A 195 -5.64 -19.86 -13.20
CA MET A 195 -5.39 -18.58 -13.82
C MET A 195 -3.91 -18.48 -14.18
N VAL A 196 -3.58 -18.24 -15.45
CA VAL A 196 -2.19 -18.04 -15.88
C VAL A 196 -1.86 -16.57 -15.77
N VAL A 197 -0.87 -16.24 -14.95
CA VAL A 197 -0.45 -14.85 -14.67
C VAL A 197 1.01 -14.68 -15.06
N LYS A 198 1.31 -13.67 -15.87
CA LYS A 198 2.67 -13.22 -16.12
C LYS A 198 3.13 -12.37 -14.94
N VAL A 199 4.12 -12.86 -14.18
CA VAL A 199 4.67 -12.19 -12.99
C VAL A 199 6.13 -11.83 -13.27
N PRO A 200 6.47 -10.55 -13.48
CA PRO A 200 7.83 -10.11 -13.84
C PRO A 200 8.91 -10.55 -12.82
N GLU A 201 8.58 -10.49 -11.54
CA GLU A 201 9.50 -10.80 -10.44
C GLU A 201 9.60 -12.30 -10.11
N TYR A 202 8.87 -13.16 -10.82
CA TYR A 202 8.92 -14.60 -10.58
C TYR A 202 10.29 -15.19 -10.89
N SER A 203 10.83 -15.95 -9.96
CA SER A 203 12.16 -16.60 -10.05
C SER A 203 12.15 -18.10 -9.82
N GLY A 204 10.98 -18.73 -9.89
CA GLY A 204 10.82 -20.17 -9.71
C GLY A 204 10.94 -20.98 -11.00
N PRO A 205 10.61 -22.28 -10.95
CA PRO A 205 10.62 -23.19 -12.10
C PRO A 205 9.72 -22.70 -13.24
N THR A 206 10.16 -22.91 -14.49
CA THR A 206 9.39 -22.59 -15.69
C THR A 206 8.25 -23.58 -15.88
N PHE A 207 7.02 -23.08 -15.99
CA PHE A 207 5.82 -23.91 -16.24
C PHE A 207 5.47 -24.01 -17.73
N TYR A 208 5.77 -22.98 -18.51
CA TYR A 208 5.41 -22.89 -19.93
C TYR A 208 6.67 -22.68 -20.76
N HIS A 209 6.86 -23.53 -21.77
CA HIS A 209 8.02 -23.45 -22.66
C HIS A 209 8.11 -22.04 -23.32
N GLY A 210 9.26 -21.42 -23.26
CA GLY A 210 9.47 -20.06 -23.80
C GLY A 210 8.93 -18.91 -22.94
N GLU A 211 8.17 -19.19 -21.88
CA GLU A 211 7.52 -18.19 -21.04
C GLU A 211 7.86 -18.37 -19.54
N PRO A 212 9.11 -18.06 -19.13
CA PRO A 212 9.58 -18.35 -17.77
C PRO A 212 8.88 -17.54 -16.67
N LYS A 213 8.15 -16.49 -17.05
CA LYS A 213 7.42 -15.62 -16.13
C LYS A 213 5.91 -15.93 -16.05
N TRP A 214 5.42 -16.88 -16.83
CA TRP A 214 4.02 -17.32 -16.77
C TRP A 214 3.84 -18.38 -15.70
N VAL A 215 2.93 -18.11 -14.77
CA VAL A 215 2.70 -18.96 -13.60
C VAL A 215 1.23 -19.35 -13.51
N PRO A 216 0.91 -20.64 -13.38
CA PRO A 216 -0.45 -21.07 -13.09
C PRO A 216 -0.76 -20.82 -11.61
N ILE A 217 -1.72 -19.95 -11.35
CA ILE A 217 -2.25 -19.71 -10.02
C ILE A 217 -3.46 -20.62 -9.83
N LEU A 218 -3.37 -21.52 -8.85
CA LEU A 218 -4.43 -22.45 -8.52
C LEU A 218 -5.39 -21.85 -7.48
N PRO A 219 -6.65 -22.33 -7.43
CA PRO A 219 -7.57 -21.93 -6.36
C PRO A 219 -7.10 -22.50 -5.02
N CYS A 220 -7.42 -21.80 -3.96
CA CYS A 220 -7.13 -22.22 -2.60
C CYS A 220 -8.39 -22.19 -1.74
N THR A 221 -8.45 -23.08 -0.75
CA THR A 221 -9.56 -23.15 0.20
C THR A 221 -9.19 -22.51 1.53
N SER A 222 -10.13 -21.76 2.10
CA SER A 222 -10.01 -21.17 3.44
C SER A 222 -11.19 -21.56 4.29
N VAL A 223 -10.91 -21.81 5.56
CA VAL A 223 -11.91 -22.10 6.59
C VAL A 223 -12.13 -20.84 7.43
N LYS A 224 -13.39 -20.52 7.71
CA LYS A 224 -13.70 -19.44 8.67
C LYS A 224 -13.42 -19.96 10.08
N GLU A 225 -12.61 -19.19 10.83
CA GLU A 225 -12.22 -19.51 12.20
C GLU A 225 -13.44 -19.82 13.08
N GLY A 226 -13.31 -20.85 13.93
CA GLY A 226 -14.36 -21.32 14.84
C GLY A 226 -15.57 -21.98 14.14
N THR A 227 -15.47 -22.29 12.84
CA THR A 227 -16.57 -22.91 12.08
C THR A 227 -16.07 -23.97 11.08
N ARG A 228 -17.02 -24.73 10.48
CA ARG A 228 -16.73 -25.65 9.35
C ARG A 228 -17.02 -25.01 7.99
N MET A 229 -17.24 -23.70 7.93
CA MET A 229 -17.54 -23.01 6.67
C MET A 229 -16.28 -22.84 5.85
N THR A 230 -16.30 -23.25 4.60
CA THR A 230 -15.19 -23.11 3.66
C THR A 230 -15.54 -22.22 2.49
N ARG A 231 -14.52 -21.58 1.95
CA ARG A 231 -14.58 -20.89 0.66
C ARG A 231 -13.37 -21.28 -0.17
N THR A 232 -13.61 -21.74 -1.39
CA THR A 232 -12.58 -22.01 -2.39
C THR A 232 -12.65 -20.96 -3.46
N GLN A 233 -11.53 -20.28 -3.71
CA GLN A 233 -11.42 -19.20 -4.70
C GLN A 233 -9.95 -18.98 -5.06
N PHE A 234 -9.71 -18.33 -6.17
CA PHE A 234 -8.37 -17.87 -6.53
C PHE A 234 -7.89 -16.76 -5.59
N PRO A 235 -6.62 -16.78 -5.14
CA PRO A 235 -6.03 -15.73 -4.34
C PRO A 235 -5.61 -14.53 -5.21
N VAL A 236 -6.47 -14.09 -6.12
CA VAL A 236 -6.24 -13.07 -7.14
C VAL A 236 -7.34 -12.01 -7.09
N VAL A 237 -6.97 -10.76 -7.32
CA VAL A 237 -7.91 -9.65 -7.48
C VAL A 237 -7.42 -8.71 -8.59
N PRO A 238 -8.29 -7.91 -9.23
CA PRO A 238 -7.83 -6.85 -10.14
C PRO A 238 -6.85 -5.91 -9.44
N GLY A 239 -5.73 -5.60 -10.10
CA GLY A 239 -4.55 -4.95 -9.56
C GLY A 239 -4.38 -3.46 -9.90
N TYR A 240 -5.40 -2.78 -10.45
CA TYR A 240 -5.29 -1.36 -10.80
C TYR A 240 -5.40 -0.41 -9.59
N ALA A 241 -6.13 -0.82 -8.58
CA ALA A 241 -6.28 -0.06 -7.34
C ALA A 241 -6.34 -0.97 -6.12
N MET A 242 -5.87 -0.43 -4.99
CA MET A 242 -5.97 -1.08 -3.68
C MET A 242 -6.21 -0.04 -2.57
N THR A 243 -6.62 -0.49 -1.39
CA THR A 243 -6.71 0.42 -0.24
C THR A 243 -5.33 0.71 0.32
N VAL A 244 -5.14 1.91 0.87
CA VAL A 244 -3.90 2.31 1.56
C VAL A 244 -3.49 1.28 2.62
N ASN A 245 -4.45 0.74 3.38
CA ASN A 245 -4.18 -0.28 4.39
C ASN A 245 -3.57 -1.57 3.80
N LYS A 246 -4.01 -1.98 2.61
CA LYS A 246 -3.43 -3.16 1.92
C LYS A 246 -2.07 -2.88 1.32
N ALA A 247 -1.78 -1.63 1.00
CA ALA A 247 -0.48 -1.23 0.49
C ALA A 247 0.59 -1.14 1.59
N GLN A 248 0.20 -1.23 2.87
CA GLN A 248 1.15 -1.19 3.96
C GLN A 248 2.16 -2.35 3.85
N GLY A 249 3.44 -2.03 3.91
CA GLY A 249 4.52 -3.00 3.69
C GLY A 249 4.99 -3.12 2.24
N LEU A 250 4.17 -2.75 1.25
CA LEU A 250 4.55 -2.82 -0.16
C LEU A 250 5.43 -1.64 -0.58
N THR A 251 6.29 -1.87 -1.57
CA THR A 251 6.92 -0.84 -2.39
C THR A 251 6.33 -0.93 -3.79
N ILE A 252 5.87 0.20 -4.34
CA ILE A 252 5.20 0.24 -5.64
C ILE A 252 6.11 1.01 -6.59
N LYS A 253 6.72 0.28 -7.52
CA LYS A 253 7.70 0.81 -8.47
C LYS A 253 7.06 1.45 -9.69
N GLU A 254 5.89 0.96 -10.09
CA GLU A 254 5.16 1.41 -11.29
C GLU A 254 4.47 2.76 -11.12
N GLY A 255 4.80 3.49 -10.06
CA GLY A 255 4.14 4.75 -9.73
C GLY A 255 2.85 4.58 -8.94
N VAL A 256 2.49 5.63 -8.24
CA VAL A 256 1.35 5.65 -7.32
C VAL A 256 0.46 6.84 -7.58
N VAL A 257 -0.84 6.61 -7.70
CA VAL A 257 -1.84 7.69 -7.64
C VAL A 257 -2.53 7.64 -6.28
N ILE A 258 -2.40 8.70 -5.52
CA ILE A 258 -2.95 8.80 -4.16
C ILE A 258 -4.31 9.47 -4.20
N HIS A 259 -5.37 8.73 -3.85
CA HIS A 259 -6.75 9.20 -3.81
C HIS A 259 -7.30 9.10 -2.38
N LEU A 260 -7.14 10.18 -1.61
CA LEU A 260 -7.56 10.25 -0.20
C LEU A 260 -8.81 11.11 0.02
N LEU A 261 -9.48 11.52 -1.04
CA LEU A 261 -10.72 12.28 -0.88
C LEU A 261 -11.83 11.38 -0.33
N GLY A 262 -12.58 11.90 0.61
CA GLY A 262 -13.75 11.25 1.19
C GLY A 262 -14.96 12.18 1.19
N SER A 263 -16.09 11.74 1.76
CA SER A 263 -17.23 12.62 2.02
C SER A 263 -16.87 13.66 3.09
N GLN A 264 -17.66 14.73 3.20
CA GLN A 264 -17.49 15.74 4.27
C GLN A 264 -17.48 15.12 5.67
N ARG A 265 -18.22 14.01 5.88
CA ARG A 265 -18.28 13.26 7.15
C ARG A 265 -17.05 12.36 7.36
N PHE A 266 -16.32 12.03 6.31
CA PHE A 266 -15.17 11.16 6.35
C PHE A 266 -14.03 11.80 5.55
N ARG A 267 -13.04 12.33 6.29
CA ARG A 267 -11.83 12.95 5.72
C ARG A 267 -10.62 12.05 5.95
N PRO A 268 -10.32 11.13 5.01
CA PRO A 268 -9.26 10.14 5.19
C PRO A 268 -7.88 10.78 5.39
N ALA A 269 -7.61 11.91 4.74
CA ALA A 269 -6.34 12.60 4.86
C ALA A 269 -6.05 13.08 6.29
N SER A 270 -7.09 13.36 7.08
CA SER A 270 -6.92 13.77 8.48
C SER A 270 -6.80 12.61 9.47
N LYS A 271 -6.90 11.36 9.01
CA LYS A 271 -6.66 10.19 9.86
C LYS A 271 -5.17 9.99 10.07
N HIS A 272 -4.78 9.79 11.34
CA HIS A 272 -3.40 9.53 11.70
C HIS A 272 -2.80 8.39 10.88
N GLY A 273 -1.65 8.65 10.28
CA GLY A 273 -0.85 7.68 9.56
C GLY A 273 -1.34 7.32 8.16
N LEU A 274 -2.60 7.54 7.79
CA LEU A 274 -3.12 7.12 6.49
C LEU A 274 -2.41 7.82 5.31
N PRO A 275 -2.26 9.17 5.30
CA PRO A 275 -1.50 9.85 4.25
C PRO A 275 -0.04 9.41 4.23
N PHE A 276 0.60 9.31 5.39
CA PHE A 276 1.98 8.86 5.50
C PHE A 276 2.19 7.47 4.90
N VAL A 277 1.29 6.51 5.21
CA VAL A 277 1.35 5.17 4.61
C VAL A 277 1.20 5.25 3.09
N ALA A 278 0.28 6.05 2.56
CA ALA A 278 0.08 6.18 1.12
C ALA A 278 1.30 6.78 0.41
N PHE A 279 1.81 7.91 0.91
CA PHE A 279 2.93 8.64 0.34
C PHE A 279 4.20 7.79 0.33
N THR A 280 4.49 7.11 1.42
CA THR A 280 5.67 6.23 1.53
C THR A 280 5.58 4.94 0.73
N ARG A 281 4.58 4.73 -0.11
CA ARG A 281 4.53 3.56 -1.02
C ARG A 281 5.32 3.76 -2.29
N SER A 282 5.52 5.00 -2.71
CA SER A 282 6.35 5.38 -3.86
C SER A 282 7.82 5.54 -3.47
N GLU A 283 8.70 5.29 -4.41
CA GLU A 283 10.15 5.46 -4.25
C GLU A 283 10.58 6.92 -4.48
N SER A 284 9.78 7.71 -5.21
CA SER A 284 10.11 9.12 -5.50
C SER A 284 8.86 9.97 -5.70
N PHE A 285 9.04 11.28 -5.62
CA PHE A 285 7.99 12.24 -5.93
C PHE A 285 7.62 12.19 -7.41
N ALA A 286 8.58 11.99 -8.30
CA ALA A 286 8.33 11.85 -9.73
C ALA A 286 7.37 10.72 -10.08
N MET A 287 7.41 9.62 -9.30
CA MET A 287 6.52 8.46 -9.45
C MET A 287 5.25 8.56 -8.60
N THR A 288 4.90 9.77 -8.14
CA THR A 288 3.72 10.01 -7.30
C THR A 288 2.81 11.06 -7.94
N ALA A 289 1.55 10.70 -8.09
CA ALA A 289 0.51 11.64 -8.48
C ALA A 289 -0.63 11.65 -7.46
N PHE A 290 -1.42 12.68 -7.48
CA PHE A 290 -2.59 12.83 -6.63
C PHE A 290 -3.85 12.93 -7.46
N LYS A 291 -4.93 12.36 -6.96
CA LYS A 291 -6.26 12.55 -7.53
C LYS A 291 -7.14 13.27 -6.52
N ASN A 292 -7.57 14.48 -6.88
CA ASN A 292 -8.33 15.35 -5.97
C ASN A 292 -7.60 15.49 -4.62
N LEU A 293 -6.42 16.11 -4.64
CA LEU A 293 -5.63 16.31 -3.43
C LEU A 293 -6.48 17.00 -2.34
N PRO A 294 -6.57 16.43 -1.12
CA PRO A 294 -7.29 17.04 -0.03
C PRO A 294 -6.75 18.44 0.31
N PRO A 295 -7.57 19.33 0.89
CA PRO A 295 -7.10 20.67 1.27
C PRO A 295 -6.00 20.60 2.33
N TRP A 296 -5.12 21.56 2.32
CA TRP A 296 -3.98 21.71 3.23
C TRP A 296 -4.31 21.41 4.70
N TYR A 297 -5.42 21.96 5.18
CA TYR A 297 -5.84 21.80 6.56
C TYR A 297 -5.97 20.32 6.99
N ASP A 298 -6.36 19.43 6.09
CA ASP A 298 -6.54 18.02 6.41
C ASP A 298 -5.21 17.31 6.72
N PHE A 299 -4.08 17.85 6.26
CA PHE A 299 -2.75 17.29 6.51
C PHE A 299 -2.11 17.77 7.81
N VAL A 300 -2.48 18.96 8.30
CA VAL A 300 -1.82 19.59 9.45
C VAL A 300 -2.66 19.59 10.73
N LYS A 301 -3.97 19.39 10.65
CA LYS A 301 -4.87 19.50 11.81
C LYS A 301 -4.59 18.49 12.93
N GLY A 302 -3.79 17.47 12.67
CA GLY A 302 -3.36 16.48 13.66
C GLY A 302 -2.21 16.91 14.55
N LYS A 303 -1.62 18.11 14.33
CA LYS A 303 -0.43 18.62 15.03
C LYS A 303 -0.58 18.63 16.55
N ASP A 304 -1.73 19.02 17.05
CA ASP A 304 -1.99 19.13 18.49
C ASP A 304 -2.78 17.93 19.05
N SER A 305 -2.85 16.85 18.30
CA SER A 305 -3.62 15.68 18.72
C SER A 305 -2.97 14.94 19.89
N ASN A 306 -3.81 14.41 20.77
CA ASN A 306 -3.38 13.58 21.87
C ASN A 306 -2.59 12.34 21.39
N MET A 307 -2.95 11.80 20.23
CA MET A 307 -2.28 10.63 19.66
C MET A 307 -0.85 10.95 19.20
N LEU A 308 -0.61 12.13 18.64
CA LEU A 308 0.75 12.58 18.30
C LEU A 308 1.60 12.76 19.55
N ARG A 309 1.04 13.40 20.60
CA ARG A 309 1.74 13.54 21.90
C ARG A 309 2.10 12.18 22.48
N MET A 310 1.14 11.27 22.62
CA MET A 310 1.38 9.91 23.14
C MET A 310 2.46 9.16 22.35
N ARG A 311 2.48 9.29 21.02
CA ARG A 311 3.52 8.69 20.19
C ARG A 311 4.90 9.30 20.49
N ASN A 312 4.98 10.62 20.59
CA ASN A 312 6.23 11.31 20.88
C ASN A 312 6.75 10.94 22.27
N ASP A 313 5.89 10.95 23.28
CA ASP A 313 6.23 10.51 24.65
C ASP A 313 6.75 9.06 24.68
N PHE A 314 6.12 8.18 23.89
CA PHE A 314 6.58 6.80 23.75
C PHE A 314 7.97 6.72 23.12
N ILE A 315 8.23 7.48 22.05
CA ILE A 315 9.53 7.54 21.38
C ILE A 315 10.59 8.07 22.34
N GLU A 316 10.31 9.15 23.08
CA GLU A 316 11.26 9.71 24.05
C GLU A 316 11.61 8.69 25.16
N ARG A 317 10.65 7.90 25.61
CA ARG A 317 10.90 6.81 26.55
C ARG A 317 11.83 5.73 25.98
N LEU A 318 11.76 5.46 24.67
CA LEU A 318 12.60 4.45 24.02
C LEU A 318 14.04 4.93 23.75
N ARG A 319 14.33 6.23 23.75
CA ARG A 319 15.69 6.76 23.47
C ARG A 319 16.77 6.22 24.43
N PRO A 320 16.58 6.26 25.75
CA PRO A 320 17.57 5.68 26.67
C PRO A 320 17.73 4.17 26.48
N MET A 321 16.65 3.46 26.15
CA MET A 321 16.72 2.01 25.85
C MET A 321 17.56 1.76 24.60
N HIS A 322 17.33 2.52 23.53
CA HIS A 322 18.11 2.44 22.31
C HIS A 322 19.61 2.66 22.58
N GLN A 323 19.97 3.71 23.32
CA GLN A 323 21.36 3.99 23.67
C GLN A 323 22.03 2.82 24.43
N ARG A 324 21.31 2.24 25.41
CA ARG A 324 21.81 1.06 26.14
C ARG A 324 21.93 -0.18 25.24
N THR A 325 20.96 -0.40 24.34
CA THR A 325 20.98 -1.53 23.43
C THR A 325 22.16 -1.44 22.47
N VAL A 326 22.36 -0.28 21.84
CA VAL A 326 23.50 -0.04 20.93
C VAL A 326 24.84 -0.17 21.65
N ALA A 327 24.95 0.33 22.88
CA ALA A 327 26.18 0.21 23.67
C ALA A 327 26.55 -1.25 24.02
N ARG A 328 25.56 -2.14 24.15
CA ARG A 328 25.78 -3.58 24.44
C ARG A 328 26.25 -4.38 23.22
N HIS A 329 25.95 -3.91 22.02
CA HIS A 329 26.21 -4.64 20.77
C HIS A 329 27.18 -3.84 19.90
N SER A 330 28.47 -4.28 19.85
CA SER A 330 29.54 -3.59 19.10
C SER A 330 29.21 -3.37 17.62
N ASP A 331 28.58 -4.35 16.99
CA ASP A 331 28.19 -4.26 15.57
C ASP A 331 27.08 -3.24 15.35
N MET A 332 26.12 -3.17 16.28
CA MET A 332 25.08 -2.15 16.25
C MET A 332 25.63 -0.75 16.52
N LYS A 333 26.66 -0.62 17.35
CA LYS A 333 27.34 0.65 17.59
C LYS A 333 27.98 1.18 16.30
N ARG A 334 28.71 0.31 15.57
CA ARG A 334 29.29 0.67 14.27
C ARG A 334 28.23 1.16 13.28
N LEU A 335 27.11 0.44 13.13
CA LEU A 335 26.01 0.83 12.26
C LEU A 335 25.37 2.16 12.71
N ALA A 336 25.24 2.40 14.01
CA ALA A 336 24.71 3.66 14.54
C ALA A 336 25.64 4.85 14.25
N ASP A 337 26.95 4.64 14.32
CA ASP A 337 27.96 5.66 13.99
C ASP A 337 27.95 5.99 12.49
N GLU A 338 27.82 4.98 11.62
CA GLU A 338 27.62 5.16 10.19
C GLU A 338 26.34 5.94 9.88
N ASP A 339 25.24 5.65 10.56
CA ASP A 339 23.98 6.36 10.41
C ASP A 339 24.04 7.80 10.93
N LYS A 340 24.80 8.05 11.99
CA LYS A 340 25.05 9.39 12.50
C LYS A 340 25.82 10.23 11.47
N ALA A 341 26.82 9.65 10.84
CA ALA A 341 27.55 10.29 9.76
C ALA A 341 26.65 10.62 8.57
N PHE A 342 25.78 9.70 8.17
CA PHE A 342 24.76 9.91 7.13
C PHE A 342 23.78 11.02 7.48
N ASN A 343 23.24 11.01 8.70
CA ASN A 343 22.31 12.05 9.16
C ASN A 343 23.00 13.44 9.26
N THR A 344 24.26 13.48 9.65
CA THR A 344 25.04 14.73 9.66
C THR A 344 25.23 15.27 8.23
N TRP A 345 25.57 14.40 7.29
CA TRP A 345 25.64 14.75 5.88
C TRP A 345 24.31 15.27 5.34
N LYS A 346 23.20 14.65 5.74
CA LYS A 346 21.84 15.03 5.41
C LYS A 346 21.52 16.44 5.91
N ILE A 347 21.79 16.74 7.19
CA ILE A 347 21.58 18.08 7.78
C ILE A 347 22.36 19.14 6.99
N ILE A 348 23.58 18.85 6.54
CA ILE A 348 24.38 19.76 5.72
C ILE A 348 23.71 20.04 4.36
N GLN A 349 23.08 19.02 3.75
CA GLN A 349 22.34 19.22 2.50
C GLN A 349 21.03 19.99 2.70
N GLU A 350 20.36 19.80 3.83
CA GLU A 350 19.11 20.50 4.21
C GLU A 350 19.31 21.97 4.53
N SER A 351 20.48 22.37 4.97
CA SER A 351 20.81 23.79 5.24
C SER A 351 20.87 24.67 3.98
N LYS A 352 20.75 24.03 2.79
CA LYS A 352 20.59 24.73 1.51
C LYS A 352 19.11 24.70 1.11
N PRO A 353 18.30 25.77 1.34
CA PRO A 353 16.94 25.81 0.86
C PRO A 353 16.95 25.69 -0.66
N MET A 354 16.32 24.65 -1.18
CA MET A 354 16.12 24.50 -2.62
C MET A 354 15.03 25.47 -3.04
N HIS A 355 15.41 26.60 -3.60
CA HIS A 355 14.47 27.59 -4.12
C HIS A 355 13.56 26.94 -5.19
N MET A 356 12.26 27.25 -5.15
CA MET A 356 11.29 26.82 -6.19
C MET A 356 11.75 27.21 -7.61
N ALA A 357 12.51 28.30 -7.76
CA ALA A 357 13.09 28.74 -9.02
C ALA A 357 14.05 27.72 -9.62
N ASP A 358 14.92 27.09 -8.82
CA ASP A 358 15.92 26.15 -9.30
C ASP A 358 15.34 24.85 -9.88
N ARG A 359 14.10 24.51 -9.50
CA ARG A 359 13.38 23.37 -10.07
C ARG A 359 12.60 23.72 -11.33
N LYS A 360 12.11 24.96 -11.46
CA LYS A 360 11.45 25.43 -12.69
C LYS A 360 12.39 25.47 -13.88
N GLU A 361 13.67 25.80 -13.65
CA GLU A 361 14.69 25.85 -14.70
C GLU A 361 15.14 24.45 -15.19
N ARG A 362 14.91 23.38 -14.40
CA ARG A 362 15.27 22.02 -14.79
C ARG A 362 14.23 21.33 -15.68
N GLY A 363 13.17 22.00 -16.05
CA GLY A 363 12.10 21.42 -16.87
C GLY A 363 11.24 20.40 -16.12
N PRO A 364 10.26 19.77 -16.78
CA PRO A 364 9.48 18.69 -16.21
C PRO A 364 10.46 17.59 -15.75
N LEU A 365 10.26 17.09 -14.53
CA LEU A 365 11.10 16.06 -13.92
C LEU A 365 11.31 14.94 -14.95
N MET A 366 12.53 14.77 -15.40
CA MET A 366 12.88 13.71 -16.34
C MET A 366 12.44 12.37 -15.73
N PRO A 367 11.83 11.49 -16.51
CA PRO A 367 11.50 10.15 -16.06
C PRO A 367 12.74 9.48 -15.47
N CYS A 368 12.55 8.65 -14.44
CA CYS A 368 13.63 7.89 -13.85
C CYS A 368 14.34 7.05 -14.94
N PRO A 369 15.58 6.61 -14.75
CA PRO A 369 16.30 5.80 -15.74
C PRO A 369 15.48 4.60 -16.24
N CYS A 370 14.70 3.96 -15.38
CA CYS A 370 13.81 2.86 -15.76
C CYS A 370 12.66 3.28 -16.70
N CYS A 371 12.22 4.54 -16.64
CA CYS A 371 11.22 5.06 -17.57
C CYS A 371 11.84 5.45 -18.92
N ARG A 372 13.12 5.83 -18.96
CA ARG A 372 13.87 6.03 -20.22
C ARG A 372 14.04 4.75 -21.01
N GLU A 373 14.32 3.63 -20.34
CA GLU A 373 14.42 2.31 -20.97
C GLU A 373 13.08 1.81 -21.53
N MET A 374 11.95 2.36 -21.05
CA MET A 374 10.59 2.07 -21.55
C MET A 374 10.15 3.04 -22.67
N GLY A 375 11.03 3.89 -23.20
CA GLY A 375 10.72 4.78 -24.33
C GLY A 375 10.03 6.08 -23.96
N PHE A 376 10.01 6.48 -22.68
CA PHE A 376 9.54 7.78 -22.23
C PHE A 376 10.75 8.75 -22.21
N SER A 377 10.86 9.56 -23.25
CA SER A 377 11.85 10.65 -23.37
C SER A 377 11.38 11.91 -22.65
#